data_790fb3a7285721956025a0b7f762257a
#
_entry.id   790fb3a7285721956025a0b7f762257a
#
_cell.length_a   1.000
_cell.length_b   1.000
_cell.length_c   1.000
_cell.angle_alpha   90.00
_cell.angle_beta   90.00
_cell.angle_gamma   90.00
#
_symmetry.space_group_name_H-M   'P 1'
#
loop_
_entity.id
_entity.type
_entity.pdbx_description
1 polymer ?
#
loop_
_entity_poly.entity_id
_entity_poly.type
_entity_poly.pdbx_seq_one_letter_code
_entity_poly.pdbx_strand_id
1 'polypeptide(L)'
;MRLVLFIILVSVLLPSLSDTRAAMYSYVDQFGRLHFTNVPADPRYKEDSGFEAIRTTAVHGRYGQFIRTAATRYSLDPELIRAVIKVESSFNPFAISEKGAMGLMQLMPGTAEEMQVIEPFEAEDNIMGGSRYLRKMLNLFEDNLQLGLAAYNAGPNRVLENGRIPKIPETEQYVEKVLREYGKTRASSFARQ
;
A
#
# COMPACT_ATOMS: atom_id res chain seq x y z
N MET A 1 46.84 -6.77 58.17
CA MET A 1 47.18 -6.24 56.86
C MET A 1 45.90 -6.45 55.98
N ARG A 2 45.10 -5.38 55.85
CA ARG A 2 43.84 -5.43 55.12
C ARG A 2 44.05 -4.95 53.68
N LEU A 3 43.88 -5.84 52.72
CA LEU A 3 43.97 -5.53 51.29
C LEU A 3 42.65 -4.87 50.84
N VAL A 4 42.72 -3.58 50.48
CA VAL A 4 41.56 -2.85 49.89
C VAL A 4 41.63 -3.02 48.39
N LEU A 5 40.66 -3.77 47.84
CA LEU A 5 40.54 -3.98 46.41
C LEU A 5 39.77 -2.79 45.80
N PHE A 6 40.45 -1.95 45.02
CA PHE A 6 39.85 -0.86 44.26
C PHE A 6 39.24 -1.46 42.96
N ILE A 7 37.93 -1.52 42.88
CA ILE A 7 37.23 -1.86 41.63
C ILE A 7 37.08 -0.57 40.83
N ILE A 8 37.85 -0.44 39.73
CA ILE A 8 37.70 0.65 38.76
C ILE A 8 36.54 0.25 37.87
N LEU A 9 35.39 0.95 38.01
CA LEU A 9 34.22 0.82 37.11
C LEU A 9 34.53 1.60 35.84
N VAL A 10 34.94 0.90 34.77
CA VAL A 10 35.09 1.50 33.45
C VAL A 10 33.70 1.55 32.82
N SER A 11 33.06 2.72 32.86
CA SER A 11 31.85 2.99 32.11
C SER A 11 32.19 3.10 30.62
N VAL A 12 31.95 2.04 29.87
CA VAL A 12 32.01 2.06 28.39
C VAL A 12 30.84 2.88 27.91
N LEU A 13 31.13 4.11 27.49
CA LEU A 13 30.16 4.95 26.74
C LEU A 13 29.97 4.31 25.36
N LEU A 14 28.94 3.50 25.19
CA LEU A 14 28.56 3.05 23.88
C LEU A 14 28.02 4.26 23.08
N PRO A 15 28.61 4.58 21.91
CA PRO A 15 28.04 5.61 21.07
C PRO A 15 26.62 5.16 20.68
N SER A 16 25.64 6.02 20.91
CA SER A 16 24.27 5.82 20.40
C SER A 16 24.38 5.64 18.89
N LEU A 17 23.93 4.48 18.40
CA LEU A 17 23.71 4.25 16.97
C LEU A 17 22.67 5.27 16.52
N SER A 18 23.14 6.39 16.00
CA SER A 18 22.30 7.33 15.28
C SER A 18 21.75 6.59 14.09
N ASP A 19 20.43 6.51 14.01
CA ASP A 19 19.69 5.94 12.88
C ASP A 19 20.05 6.79 11.65
N THR A 20 21.08 6.40 10.91
CA THR A 20 21.51 7.06 9.68
C THR A 20 20.49 6.73 8.58
N ARG A 21 19.34 7.38 8.66
CA ARG A 21 18.45 7.46 7.49
C ARG A 21 19.20 8.23 6.41
N ALA A 22 19.50 7.56 5.31
CA ALA A 22 20.06 8.23 4.16
C ALA A 22 19.07 9.31 3.71
N ALA A 23 19.47 10.57 3.81
CA ALA A 23 18.66 11.69 3.35
C ALA A 23 18.47 11.56 1.82
N MET A 24 17.26 11.72 1.36
CA MET A 24 16.95 11.81 -0.06
C MET A 24 16.73 13.27 -0.43
N TYR A 25 17.20 13.65 -1.59
CA TYR A 25 17.09 15.01 -2.13
C TYR A 25 16.34 14.95 -3.45
N SER A 26 15.49 15.93 -3.71
CA SER A 26 14.75 16.02 -4.96
C SER A 26 14.70 17.42 -5.54
N TYR A 27 14.48 17.53 -6.85
CA TYR A 27 14.02 18.75 -7.52
C TYR A 27 13.17 18.40 -8.74
N VAL A 28 12.33 19.35 -9.15
CA VAL A 28 11.54 19.25 -10.39
C VAL A 28 12.19 20.14 -11.44
N ASP A 29 12.49 19.58 -12.63
CA ASP A 29 13.06 20.34 -13.75
C ASP A 29 11.99 21.19 -14.46
N GLN A 30 12.43 22.01 -15.41
CA GLN A 30 11.57 22.90 -16.20
C GLN A 30 10.54 22.18 -17.07
N PHE A 31 10.71 20.85 -17.26
CA PHE A 31 9.78 20.00 -17.99
C PHE A 31 8.84 19.23 -17.07
N GLY A 32 8.84 19.53 -15.76
CA GLY A 32 8.04 18.83 -14.75
C GLY A 32 8.55 17.44 -14.36
N ARG A 33 9.79 17.07 -14.74
CA ARG A 33 10.39 15.80 -14.35
C ARG A 33 10.98 15.88 -12.97
N LEU A 34 10.67 14.90 -12.14
CA LEU A 34 11.18 14.79 -10.79
C LEU A 34 12.50 14.01 -10.78
N HIS A 35 13.53 14.62 -10.21
CA HIS A 35 14.87 14.06 -10.08
C HIS A 35 15.15 13.76 -8.62
N PHE A 36 15.78 12.61 -8.32
CA PHE A 36 16.13 12.19 -6.97
C PHE A 36 17.60 11.80 -6.87
N THR A 37 18.20 12.06 -5.71
CA THR A 37 19.55 11.62 -5.37
C THR A 37 19.71 11.51 -3.86
N ASN A 38 20.57 10.63 -3.40
CA ASN A 38 21.06 10.59 -2.04
C ASN A 38 22.38 11.37 -1.84
N VAL A 39 22.95 11.88 -2.96
CA VAL A 39 24.20 12.68 -2.98
C VAL A 39 23.94 13.91 -3.84
N PRO A 40 23.42 15.02 -3.28
CA PRO A 40 23.09 16.22 -4.03
C PRO A 40 24.37 16.94 -4.46
N ALA A 41 24.63 16.94 -5.76
CA ALA A 41 25.75 17.67 -6.38
C ALA A 41 25.31 19.01 -7.00
N ASP A 42 24.02 19.30 -7.04
CA ASP A 42 23.42 20.49 -7.68
C ASP A 42 22.59 21.22 -6.61
N PRO A 43 22.73 22.57 -6.48
CA PRO A 43 22.01 23.36 -5.48
C PRO A 43 20.48 23.38 -5.65
N ARG A 44 19.96 22.91 -6.77
CA ARG A 44 18.51 22.73 -6.98
C ARG A 44 17.92 21.60 -6.14
N TYR A 45 18.74 20.61 -5.75
CA TYR A 45 18.29 19.55 -4.88
C TYR A 45 18.04 20.07 -3.46
N LYS A 46 16.85 19.87 -2.97
CA LYS A 46 16.45 20.19 -1.59
C LYS A 46 16.28 18.89 -0.82
N GLU A 47 16.69 18.90 0.43
CA GLU A 47 16.44 17.78 1.33
C GLU A 47 14.93 17.56 1.42
N ASP A 48 14.51 16.39 1.06
CA ASP A 48 13.11 16.07 0.91
C ASP A 48 12.58 15.39 2.17
N SER A 49 12.21 16.20 3.16
CA SER A 49 11.41 15.73 4.30
C SER A 49 9.98 15.33 3.87
N GLY A 50 9.61 15.67 2.64
CA GLY A 50 8.34 15.38 2.00
C GLY A 50 8.40 14.27 0.94
N PHE A 51 9.55 13.58 0.77
CA PHE A 51 9.72 12.52 -0.23
C PHE A 51 8.56 11.51 -0.22
N GLU A 52 8.11 11.13 0.95
CA GLU A 52 6.95 10.23 1.09
C GLU A 52 5.66 10.92 0.62
N ALA A 53 5.49 12.21 0.88
CA ALA A 53 4.31 12.98 0.41
C ALA A 53 4.34 13.21 -1.10
N ILE A 54 5.52 13.52 -1.68
CA ILE A 54 5.70 13.70 -3.13
C ILE A 54 5.54 12.35 -3.84
N ARG A 55 6.14 11.28 -3.34
CA ARG A 55 5.97 9.93 -3.85
C ARG A 55 4.50 9.52 -3.81
N THR A 56 3.83 9.79 -2.73
CA THR A 56 2.40 9.50 -2.56
C THR A 56 1.57 10.32 -3.54
N THR A 57 1.85 11.62 -3.72
CA THR A 57 1.11 12.49 -4.66
C THR A 57 1.38 12.11 -6.12
N ALA A 58 2.63 11.83 -6.50
CA ALA A 58 2.99 11.41 -7.86
C ALA A 58 2.40 10.04 -8.21
N VAL A 59 2.44 9.09 -7.27
CA VAL A 59 1.85 7.76 -7.43
C VAL A 59 0.32 7.83 -7.44
N HIS A 60 -0.28 8.64 -6.58
CA HIS A 60 -1.73 8.88 -6.59
C HIS A 60 -2.17 9.60 -7.87
N GLY A 61 -1.37 10.52 -8.40
CA GLY A 61 -1.61 11.19 -9.68
C GLY A 61 -1.55 10.21 -10.86
N ARG A 62 -0.57 9.31 -10.87
CA ARG A 62 -0.35 8.36 -11.96
C ARG A 62 -1.53 7.42 -12.19
N TYR A 63 -2.14 6.88 -11.14
CA TYR A 63 -3.26 5.94 -11.23
C TYR A 63 -4.63 6.58 -10.93
N GLY A 64 -4.65 7.87 -10.61
CA GLY A 64 -5.85 8.56 -10.16
C GLY A 64 -7.01 8.51 -11.16
N GLN A 65 -6.71 8.56 -12.44
CA GLN A 65 -7.73 8.46 -13.48
C GLN A 65 -8.32 7.05 -13.56
N PHE A 66 -7.49 6.01 -13.60
CA PHE A 66 -7.94 4.60 -13.63
C PHE A 66 -8.77 4.25 -12.40
N ILE A 67 -8.34 4.71 -11.23
CA ILE A 67 -9.09 4.52 -9.97
C ILE A 67 -10.46 5.21 -10.03
N ARG A 68 -10.54 6.46 -10.51
CA ARG A 68 -11.84 7.15 -10.64
C ARG A 68 -12.75 6.45 -11.65
N THR A 69 -12.21 6.03 -12.80
CA THR A 69 -12.96 5.30 -13.82
C THR A 69 -13.51 3.98 -13.25
N ALA A 70 -12.68 3.20 -12.55
CA ALA A 70 -13.08 1.97 -11.89
C ALA A 70 -14.12 2.22 -10.79
N ALA A 71 -13.91 3.24 -9.96
CA ALA A 71 -14.83 3.63 -8.88
C ALA A 71 -16.24 3.94 -9.44
N THR A 72 -16.30 4.76 -10.48
CA THR A 72 -17.58 5.08 -11.15
C THR A 72 -18.21 3.85 -11.76
N ARG A 73 -17.43 3.04 -12.50
CA ARG A 73 -17.95 1.87 -13.23
C ARG A 73 -18.49 0.78 -12.31
N TYR A 74 -17.86 0.58 -11.15
CA TYR A 74 -18.23 -0.48 -10.22
C TYR A 74 -18.91 0.03 -8.94
N SER A 75 -19.30 1.29 -8.88
CA SER A 75 -19.95 1.90 -7.72
C SER A 75 -19.16 1.66 -6.42
N LEU A 76 -17.85 1.92 -6.46
CA LEU A 76 -16.95 1.83 -5.33
C LEU A 76 -16.46 3.22 -4.91
N ASP A 77 -16.12 3.38 -3.64
CA ASP A 77 -15.39 4.56 -3.18
C ASP A 77 -13.96 4.51 -3.76
N PRO A 78 -13.48 5.57 -4.48
CA PRO A 78 -12.12 5.60 -5.01
C PRO A 78 -11.06 5.48 -3.92
N GLU A 79 -11.34 5.94 -2.70
CA GLU A 79 -10.41 5.81 -1.58
C GLU A 79 -10.33 4.36 -1.06
N LEU A 80 -11.40 3.56 -1.21
CA LEU A 80 -11.35 2.14 -0.92
C LEU A 80 -10.44 1.40 -1.92
N ILE A 81 -10.57 1.70 -3.21
CA ILE A 81 -9.68 1.13 -4.24
C ILE A 81 -8.22 1.50 -3.95
N ARG A 82 -7.95 2.75 -3.58
CA ARG A 82 -6.59 3.19 -3.17
C ARG A 82 -6.06 2.40 -1.99
N ALA A 83 -6.89 2.20 -0.96
CA ALA A 83 -6.50 1.48 0.25
C ALA A 83 -6.14 0.01 -0.07
N VAL A 84 -6.93 -0.64 -0.93
CA VAL A 84 -6.63 -1.99 -1.41
C VAL A 84 -5.30 -2.01 -2.17
N ILE A 85 -5.10 -1.15 -3.17
CA ILE A 85 -3.84 -1.08 -3.93
C ILE A 85 -2.64 -0.81 -3.01
N LYS A 86 -2.81 0.08 -2.00
CA LYS A 86 -1.75 0.37 -1.03
C LYS A 86 -1.34 -0.87 -0.24
N VAL A 87 -2.30 -1.66 0.21
CA VAL A 87 -2.04 -2.85 1.02
C VAL A 87 -1.51 -3.99 0.16
N GLU A 88 -2.04 -4.18 -1.05
CA GLU A 88 -1.68 -5.29 -1.94
C GLU A 88 -0.27 -5.16 -2.52
N SER A 89 0.09 -3.98 -3.03
CA SER A 89 1.33 -3.80 -3.79
C SER A 89 2.16 -2.58 -3.38
N SER A 90 1.68 -1.76 -2.46
CA SER A 90 2.24 -0.42 -2.23
C SER A 90 2.37 0.41 -3.51
N PHE A 91 1.41 0.24 -4.44
CA PHE A 91 1.37 0.85 -5.77
C PHE A 91 2.47 0.39 -6.73
N ASN A 92 3.05 -0.79 -6.53
CA ASN A 92 3.97 -1.39 -7.50
C ASN A 92 3.19 -2.17 -8.57
N PRO A 93 3.17 -1.72 -9.86
CA PRO A 93 2.41 -2.41 -10.90
C PRO A 93 3.03 -3.75 -11.30
N PHE A 94 4.30 -3.97 -10.97
CA PHE A 94 5.04 -5.21 -11.28
C PHE A 94 5.17 -6.14 -10.08
N ALA A 95 4.38 -5.93 -9.02
CA ALA A 95 4.40 -6.79 -7.85
C ALA A 95 3.94 -8.20 -8.21
N ILE A 96 4.70 -9.20 -7.73
CA ILE A 96 4.33 -10.61 -7.80
C ILE A 96 4.50 -11.17 -6.40
N SER A 97 3.45 -11.81 -5.85
CA SER A 97 3.55 -12.50 -4.58
C SER A 97 4.16 -13.89 -4.73
N GLU A 98 4.60 -14.48 -3.63
CA GLU A 98 5.09 -15.87 -3.61
C GLU A 98 4.04 -16.89 -4.12
N LYS A 99 2.75 -16.56 -3.98
CA LYS A 99 1.63 -17.36 -4.46
C LYS A 99 1.25 -17.07 -5.92
N GLY A 100 1.94 -16.14 -6.59
CA GLY A 100 1.70 -15.78 -7.98
C GLY A 100 0.59 -14.74 -8.20
N ALA A 101 0.19 -13.99 -7.18
CA ALA A 101 -0.71 -12.84 -7.36
C ALA A 101 0.04 -11.69 -8.06
N MET A 102 -0.65 -10.95 -8.95
CA MET A 102 -0.02 -10.06 -9.92
C MET A 102 -0.56 -8.63 -9.85
N GLY A 103 0.35 -7.66 -9.97
CA GLY A 103 0.07 -6.25 -10.25
C GLY A 103 -0.42 -5.45 -9.05
N LEU A 104 -1.03 -4.30 -9.33
CA LEU A 104 -1.44 -3.29 -8.34
C LEU A 104 -2.43 -3.83 -7.30
N MET A 105 -3.40 -4.62 -7.71
CA MET A 105 -4.46 -5.19 -6.87
C MET A 105 -4.26 -6.69 -6.60
N GLN A 106 -3.08 -7.24 -6.92
CA GLN A 106 -2.65 -8.60 -6.60
C GLN A 106 -3.67 -9.67 -7.01
N LEU A 107 -4.01 -9.70 -8.29
CA LEU A 107 -4.93 -10.70 -8.82
C LEU A 107 -4.22 -12.05 -9.00
N MET A 108 -4.80 -13.10 -8.45
CA MET A 108 -4.39 -14.48 -8.77
C MET A 108 -4.70 -14.79 -10.25
N PRO A 109 -3.91 -15.64 -10.93
CA PRO A 109 -4.13 -15.95 -12.36
C PRO A 109 -5.57 -16.32 -12.70
N GLY A 110 -6.18 -17.22 -11.94
CA GLY A 110 -7.58 -17.61 -12.17
C GLY A 110 -8.59 -16.47 -11.93
N THR A 111 -8.31 -15.56 -10.98
CA THR A 111 -9.13 -14.37 -10.76
C THR A 111 -8.94 -13.36 -11.89
N ALA A 112 -7.73 -13.18 -12.39
CA ALA A 112 -7.44 -12.31 -13.53
C ALA A 112 -8.21 -12.79 -14.79
N GLU A 113 -8.17 -14.09 -15.07
CA GLU A 113 -8.92 -14.71 -16.15
C GLU A 113 -10.44 -14.52 -15.97
N GLU A 114 -10.99 -14.81 -14.80
CA GLU A 114 -12.39 -14.62 -14.47
C GLU A 114 -12.83 -13.15 -14.64
N MET A 115 -11.95 -12.22 -14.25
CA MET A 115 -12.19 -10.77 -14.38
C MET A 115 -11.77 -10.23 -15.75
N GLN A 116 -11.42 -11.06 -16.71
CA GLN A 116 -11.07 -10.69 -18.08
C GLN A 116 -9.91 -9.67 -18.12
N VAL A 117 -8.92 -9.84 -17.25
CA VAL A 117 -7.68 -9.07 -17.25
C VAL A 117 -6.71 -9.75 -18.20
N ILE A 118 -6.34 -9.07 -19.28
CA ILE A 118 -5.44 -9.60 -20.32
C ILE A 118 -3.99 -9.34 -19.95
N GLU A 119 -3.71 -8.12 -19.47
CA GLU A 119 -2.36 -7.67 -19.11
C GLU A 119 -2.28 -7.31 -17.61
N PRO A 120 -2.06 -8.31 -16.73
CA PRO A 120 -2.13 -8.10 -15.27
C PRO A 120 -1.12 -7.08 -14.71
N PHE A 121 -0.09 -6.71 -15.46
CA PHE A 121 0.89 -5.70 -15.09
C PHE A 121 0.62 -4.32 -15.70
N GLU A 122 -0.36 -4.22 -16.61
CA GLU A 122 -0.88 -2.94 -17.06
C GLU A 122 -1.82 -2.36 -16.01
N ALA A 123 -1.54 -1.11 -15.64
CA ALA A 123 -2.20 -0.48 -14.48
C ALA A 123 -3.73 -0.38 -14.65
N GLU A 124 -4.18 0.02 -15.83
CA GLU A 124 -5.61 0.16 -16.12
C GLU A 124 -6.32 -1.18 -16.03
N ASP A 125 -5.80 -2.20 -16.71
CA ASP A 125 -6.38 -3.54 -16.73
C ASP A 125 -6.47 -4.15 -15.34
N ASN A 126 -5.39 -4.04 -14.57
CA ASN A 126 -5.32 -4.58 -13.22
C ASN A 126 -6.28 -3.87 -12.25
N ILE A 127 -6.34 -2.53 -12.29
CA ILE A 127 -7.26 -1.74 -11.44
C ILE A 127 -8.72 -2.04 -11.82
N MET A 128 -9.03 -2.13 -13.11
CA MET A 128 -10.39 -2.43 -13.57
C MET A 128 -10.81 -3.84 -13.15
N GLY A 129 -9.99 -4.84 -13.37
CA GLY A 129 -10.26 -6.22 -12.96
C GLY A 129 -10.35 -6.41 -11.46
N GLY A 130 -9.40 -5.84 -10.71
CA GLY A 130 -9.38 -5.88 -9.25
C GLY A 130 -10.59 -5.19 -8.62
N SER A 131 -10.99 -4.04 -9.17
CA SER A 131 -12.21 -3.33 -8.72
C SER A 131 -13.48 -4.11 -9.05
N ARG A 132 -13.55 -4.76 -10.21
CA ARG A 132 -14.66 -5.68 -10.56
C ARG A 132 -14.73 -6.83 -9.56
N TYR A 133 -13.60 -7.44 -9.22
CA TYR A 133 -13.56 -8.53 -8.25
C TYR A 133 -13.96 -8.06 -6.85
N LEU A 134 -13.46 -6.88 -6.41
CA LEU A 134 -13.86 -6.28 -5.14
C LEU A 134 -15.37 -6.04 -5.08
N ARG A 135 -15.98 -5.48 -6.15
CA ARG A 135 -17.43 -5.28 -6.22
C ARG A 135 -18.19 -6.59 -6.15
N LYS A 136 -17.70 -7.63 -6.85
CA LYS A 136 -18.28 -8.98 -6.79
C LYS A 136 -18.28 -9.50 -5.35
N MET A 137 -17.18 -9.33 -4.62
CA MET A 137 -17.10 -9.76 -3.22
C MET A 137 -18.07 -8.97 -2.33
N LEU A 138 -18.11 -7.65 -2.48
CA LEU A 138 -19.03 -6.82 -1.71
C LEU A 138 -20.50 -7.17 -1.99
N ASN A 139 -20.88 -7.42 -3.25
CA ASN A 139 -22.23 -7.85 -3.60
C ASN A 139 -22.61 -9.19 -2.94
N LEU A 140 -21.65 -10.13 -2.90
CA LEU A 140 -21.87 -11.44 -2.28
C LEU A 140 -22.14 -11.36 -0.77
N PHE A 141 -21.64 -10.32 -0.12
CA PHE A 141 -21.76 -10.10 1.33
C PHE A 141 -22.61 -8.86 1.67
N GLU A 142 -23.56 -8.48 0.80
CA GLU A 142 -24.55 -7.41 1.05
C GLU A 142 -23.90 -6.08 1.45
N ASP A 143 -22.82 -5.70 0.79
CA ASP A 143 -22.00 -4.53 1.07
C ASP A 143 -21.34 -4.52 2.47
N ASN A 144 -21.30 -5.66 3.17
CA ASN A 144 -20.48 -5.78 4.37
C ASN A 144 -19.00 -5.68 4.01
N LEU A 145 -18.43 -4.49 4.27
CA LEU A 145 -17.06 -4.17 3.87
C LEU A 145 -16.03 -5.14 4.46
N GLN A 146 -16.19 -5.55 5.72
CA GLN A 146 -15.23 -6.46 6.38
C GLN A 146 -15.26 -7.85 5.74
N LEU A 147 -16.46 -8.39 5.48
CA LEU A 147 -16.61 -9.70 4.85
C LEU A 147 -16.19 -9.67 3.38
N GLY A 148 -16.52 -8.60 2.65
CA GLY A 148 -16.10 -8.40 1.27
C GLY A 148 -14.57 -8.34 1.13
N LEU A 149 -13.88 -7.62 2.01
CA LEU A 149 -12.42 -7.57 2.05
C LEU A 149 -11.80 -8.92 2.43
N ALA A 150 -12.38 -9.61 3.42
CA ALA A 150 -11.94 -10.95 3.79
C ALA A 150 -12.08 -11.94 2.62
N ALA A 151 -13.18 -11.86 1.88
CA ALA A 151 -13.44 -12.67 0.69
C ALA A 151 -12.52 -12.33 -0.47
N TYR A 152 -12.18 -11.06 -0.65
CA TYR A 152 -11.20 -10.61 -1.62
C TYR A 152 -9.84 -11.29 -1.39
N ASN A 153 -9.37 -11.31 -0.16
CA ASN A 153 -8.06 -11.86 0.22
C ASN A 153 -8.06 -13.39 0.33
N ALA A 154 -9.02 -13.97 1.03
CA ALA A 154 -9.02 -15.41 1.34
C ALA A 154 -9.82 -16.28 0.35
N GLY A 155 -10.56 -15.64 -0.55
CA GLY A 155 -11.56 -16.29 -1.40
C GLY A 155 -12.93 -16.38 -0.74
N PRO A 156 -14.03 -16.28 -1.54
CA PRO A 156 -15.39 -16.17 -1.02
C PRO A 156 -15.87 -17.41 -0.25
N ASN A 157 -15.47 -18.60 -0.68
CA ASN A 157 -15.94 -19.86 -0.07
C ASN A 157 -15.57 -19.93 1.42
N ARG A 158 -14.34 -19.54 1.78
CA ARG A 158 -13.90 -19.55 3.18
C ARG A 158 -14.70 -18.63 4.09
N VAL A 159 -15.17 -17.50 3.53
CA VAL A 159 -15.99 -16.54 4.30
C VAL A 159 -17.43 -17.05 4.38
N LEU A 160 -17.98 -17.60 3.30
CA LEU A 160 -19.32 -18.19 3.27
C LEU A 160 -19.45 -19.36 4.25
N GLU A 161 -18.49 -20.28 4.25
CA GLU A 161 -18.46 -21.43 5.17
C GLU A 161 -18.46 -21.03 6.64
N ASN A 162 -17.82 -19.91 6.96
CA ASN A 162 -17.68 -19.45 8.35
C ASN A 162 -18.74 -18.42 8.77
N GLY A 163 -19.43 -17.76 7.84
CA GLY A 163 -20.33 -16.64 8.10
C GLY A 163 -19.66 -15.43 8.77
N ARG A 164 -18.32 -15.38 8.75
CA ARG A 164 -17.47 -14.36 9.41
C ARG A 164 -16.11 -14.32 8.74
N ILE A 165 -15.27 -13.36 9.14
CA ILE A 165 -13.85 -13.35 8.76
C ILE A 165 -13.22 -14.68 9.25
N PRO A 166 -12.61 -15.47 8.35
CA PRO A 166 -11.97 -16.72 8.74
C PRO A 166 -10.81 -16.44 9.70
N LYS A 167 -10.58 -17.35 10.65
CA LYS A 167 -9.46 -17.26 11.60
C LYS A 167 -8.13 -17.61 10.91
N ILE A 168 -7.78 -16.81 9.90
CA ILE A 168 -6.53 -16.86 9.16
C ILE A 168 -5.78 -15.56 9.47
N PRO A 169 -4.65 -15.60 10.19
CA PRO A 169 -3.95 -14.39 10.61
C PRO A 169 -3.63 -13.43 9.47
N GLU A 170 -3.29 -13.94 8.29
CA GLU A 170 -3.04 -13.15 7.09
C GLU A 170 -4.30 -12.34 6.69
N THR A 171 -5.47 -12.99 6.68
CA THR A 171 -6.74 -12.37 6.28
C THR A 171 -7.26 -11.38 7.32
N GLU A 172 -7.16 -11.71 8.60
CA GLU A 172 -7.55 -10.80 9.70
C GLU A 172 -6.71 -9.51 9.63
N GLN A 173 -5.39 -9.65 9.50
CA GLN A 173 -4.47 -8.51 9.33
C GLN A 173 -4.71 -7.72 8.05
N TYR A 174 -5.05 -8.40 6.96
CA TYR A 174 -5.38 -7.75 5.70
C TYR A 174 -6.57 -6.82 5.83
N VAL A 175 -7.68 -7.32 6.36
CA VAL A 175 -8.90 -6.54 6.58
C VAL A 175 -8.60 -5.33 7.47
N GLU A 176 -7.88 -5.52 8.56
CA GLU A 176 -7.50 -4.43 9.47
C GLU A 176 -6.62 -3.37 8.78
N LYS A 177 -5.62 -3.80 7.99
CA LYS A 177 -4.75 -2.89 7.24
C LYS A 177 -5.52 -2.07 6.21
N VAL A 178 -6.40 -2.70 5.42
CA VAL A 178 -7.20 -2.00 4.40
C VAL A 178 -8.14 -0.99 5.06
N LEU A 179 -8.85 -1.37 6.10
CA LEU A 179 -9.77 -0.46 6.81
C LEU A 179 -9.03 0.74 7.42
N ARG A 180 -7.85 0.52 7.99
CA ARG A 180 -7.01 1.59 8.54
C ARG A 180 -6.54 2.56 7.44
N GLU A 181 -6.06 2.05 6.30
CA GLU A 181 -5.64 2.91 5.17
C GLU A 181 -6.84 3.65 4.57
N TYR A 182 -7.99 3.00 4.43
CA TYR A 182 -9.22 3.62 3.95
C TYR A 182 -9.69 4.76 4.85
N GLY A 183 -9.62 4.59 6.17
CA GLY A 183 -9.92 5.66 7.12
C GLY A 183 -9.01 6.87 6.99
N LYS A 184 -7.70 6.66 6.78
CA LYS A 184 -6.72 7.73 6.58
C LYS A 184 -6.96 8.50 5.27
N THR A 185 -7.22 7.79 4.17
CA THR A 185 -7.43 8.42 2.86
C THR A 185 -8.73 9.23 2.83
N ARG A 186 -9.80 8.73 3.42
CA ARG A 186 -11.06 9.50 3.56
C ARG A 186 -10.87 10.77 4.39
N ALA A 187 -10.22 10.69 5.52
CA ALA A 187 -9.96 11.88 6.34
C ALA A 187 -9.16 12.95 5.59
N SER A 188 -8.17 12.54 4.80
CA SER A 188 -7.36 13.45 3.99
C SER A 188 -8.10 14.03 2.77
N SER A 189 -9.09 13.34 2.22
CA SER A 189 -9.92 13.88 1.11
C SER A 189 -10.90 14.92 1.59
N PHE A 190 -11.49 14.76 2.77
CA PHE A 190 -12.36 15.79 3.38
C PHE A 190 -11.62 17.08 3.78
N ALA A 191 -10.36 16.98 4.18
CA ALA A 191 -9.55 18.15 4.55
C ALA A 191 -9.10 19.02 3.35
N ARG A 192 -9.31 18.56 2.11
CA ARG A 192 -8.94 19.24 0.86
C ARG A 192 -10.11 19.89 0.13
N GLN A 193 -11.32 19.78 0.63
CA GLN A 193 -12.54 20.45 0.15
C GLN A 193 -12.79 21.72 0.96
#